data_628de8981b690a10be7825f8fe083531
#
_entry.id   628de8981b690a10be7825f8fe083531
#
_cell.length_a   1.000
_cell.length_b   1.000
_cell.length_c   1.000
_cell.angle_alpha   90.00
_cell.angle_beta   90.00
_cell.angle_gamma   90.00
#
_symmetry.space_group_name_H-M   'P 1'
#
loop_
_entity.id
_entity.type
_entity.pdbx_description
1 polymer ?
#
loop_
_entity_poly.entity_id
_entity_poly.type
_entity_poly.pdbx_seq_one_letter_code
_entity_poly.pdbx_strand_id
1 'polypeptide(L)'
;MTIKSLSKSILVVHGPNLNLLGVREPEHYGKLTLADINSSLENQAKHAGVTLETYQSNAEADIVAKIQSLVSLSSANNKVDFIIINPAAFTHTSVSIRDAISAVNIPFIEVHLSNVYARESFRHHSYFSDIAVGVISGLGADGYKAALQFAINKFNQ
;
A
#
# COMPACT_ATOMS: atom_id res chain seq x y z
N MET A 1 -36.24 6.00 -4.73
CA MET A 1 -34.92 6.15 -5.37
C MET A 1 -33.86 5.61 -4.43
N THR A 2 -33.35 4.43 -4.70
CA THR A 2 -32.24 3.90 -3.93
C THR A 2 -30.97 4.61 -4.37
N ILE A 3 -30.41 5.43 -3.50
CA ILE A 3 -29.08 5.99 -3.71
C ILE A 3 -28.12 4.80 -3.64
N LYS A 4 -27.57 4.40 -4.79
CA LYS A 4 -26.44 3.46 -4.80
C LYS A 4 -25.30 4.10 -4.03
N SER A 5 -25.01 3.60 -2.82
CA SER A 5 -23.79 4.01 -2.14
C SER A 5 -22.62 3.65 -3.07
N LEU A 6 -21.78 4.65 -3.40
CA LEU A 6 -20.57 4.42 -4.16
C LEU A 6 -19.72 3.39 -3.39
N SER A 7 -19.26 2.34 -4.05
CA SER A 7 -18.38 1.38 -3.42
C SER A 7 -17.10 2.07 -2.99
N LYS A 8 -16.58 1.68 -1.82
CA LYS A 8 -15.28 2.16 -1.33
C LYS A 8 -14.17 1.63 -2.20
N SER A 9 -13.09 2.38 -2.33
CA SER A 9 -11.95 2.02 -3.16
C SER A 9 -10.64 2.16 -2.44
N ILE A 10 -9.70 1.28 -2.78
CA ILE A 10 -8.37 1.18 -2.17
C ILE A 10 -7.32 1.14 -3.28
N LEU A 11 -6.22 1.86 -3.07
CA LEU A 11 -5.01 1.73 -3.87
C LEU A 11 -3.93 1.00 -3.07
N VAL A 12 -3.36 -0.03 -3.67
CA VAL A 12 -2.17 -0.71 -3.14
C VAL A 12 -0.96 -0.28 -3.96
N VAL A 13 0.03 0.30 -3.29
CA VAL A 13 1.26 0.78 -3.92
C VAL A 13 2.42 -0.11 -3.51
N HIS A 14 3.14 -0.61 -4.50
CA HIS A 14 4.34 -1.42 -4.30
C HIS A 14 5.57 -0.66 -4.80
N GLY A 15 6.56 -0.51 -3.94
CA GLY A 15 7.81 0.16 -4.23
C GLY A 15 8.80 -0.67 -5.07
N PRO A 16 10.05 -0.21 -5.12
CA PRO A 16 11.08 -0.78 -6.00
C PRO A 16 11.41 -2.23 -5.64
N ASN A 17 11.74 -2.99 -6.66
CA ASN A 17 12.17 -4.38 -6.59
C ASN A 17 11.08 -5.38 -6.19
N LEU A 18 9.89 -4.95 -5.81
CA LEU A 18 8.79 -5.86 -5.49
C LEU A 18 8.28 -6.63 -6.72
N ASN A 19 8.54 -6.12 -7.92
CA ASN A 19 8.30 -6.82 -9.17
C ASN A 19 9.17 -8.09 -9.32
N LEU A 20 10.24 -8.21 -8.53
CA LEU A 20 11.16 -9.35 -8.55
C LEU A 20 10.82 -10.41 -7.48
N LEU A 21 9.71 -10.27 -6.77
CA LEU A 21 9.27 -11.29 -5.80
C LEU A 21 9.11 -12.65 -6.48
N GLY A 22 9.54 -13.70 -5.77
CA GLY A 22 9.58 -15.07 -6.30
C GLY A 22 10.89 -15.40 -7.00
N VAL A 23 11.66 -14.42 -7.40
CA VAL A 23 12.97 -14.57 -8.07
C VAL A 23 14.10 -14.09 -7.17
N ARG A 24 13.87 -13.00 -6.39
CA ARG A 24 14.86 -12.37 -5.52
C ARG A 24 14.71 -12.87 -4.09
N GLU A 25 15.84 -13.30 -3.50
CA GLU A 25 15.94 -13.65 -2.08
C GLU A 25 14.77 -14.52 -1.57
N PRO A 26 14.51 -15.71 -2.20
CA PRO A 26 13.35 -16.53 -1.81
C PRO A 26 13.40 -17.00 -0.35
N GLU A 27 14.57 -17.03 0.27
CA GLU A 27 14.76 -17.33 1.68
C GLU A 27 14.15 -16.27 2.60
N HIS A 28 14.04 -15.01 2.15
CA HIS A 28 13.44 -13.91 2.92
C HIS A 28 11.97 -13.66 2.56
N TYR A 29 11.62 -13.83 1.28
CA TYR A 29 10.31 -13.42 0.75
C TYR A 29 9.43 -14.58 0.27
N GLY A 30 9.99 -15.83 0.25
CA GLY A 30 9.29 -16.99 -0.26
C GLY A 30 9.21 -17.02 -1.79
N LYS A 31 8.37 -17.91 -2.31
CA LYS A 31 8.21 -18.12 -3.77
C LYS A 31 7.03 -17.35 -4.36
N LEU A 32 6.24 -16.68 -3.55
CA LEU A 32 5.11 -15.89 -4.04
C LEU A 32 5.59 -14.73 -4.89
N THR A 33 4.94 -14.55 -6.01
CA THR A 33 5.19 -13.40 -6.90
C THR A 33 4.31 -12.22 -6.50
N LEU A 34 4.62 -11.04 -7.01
CA LEU A 34 3.76 -9.87 -6.82
C LEU A 34 2.38 -10.10 -7.45
N ALA A 35 2.32 -10.80 -8.59
CA ALA A 35 1.04 -11.15 -9.21
C ALA A 35 0.18 -12.03 -8.30
N ASP A 36 0.78 -12.97 -7.58
CA ASP A 36 0.07 -13.82 -6.61
C ASP A 36 -0.51 -12.97 -5.47
N ILE A 37 0.28 -12.04 -4.95
CA ILE A 37 -0.16 -11.11 -3.90
C ILE A 37 -1.33 -10.27 -4.40
N ASN A 38 -1.19 -9.66 -5.58
CA ASN A 38 -2.23 -8.82 -6.16
C ASN A 38 -3.53 -9.58 -6.38
N SER A 39 -3.45 -10.81 -6.93
CA SER A 39 -4.64 -11.66 -7.14
C SER A 39 -5.35 -11.99 -5.84
N SER A 40 -4.60 -12.29 -4.79
CA SER A 40 -5.15 -12.58 -3.47
C SER A 40 -5.88 -11.36 -2.89
N LEU A 41 -5.30 -10.18 -3.03
CA LEU A 41 -5.91 -8.92 -2.55
C LEU A 41 -7.16 -8.56 -3.37
N GLU A 42 -7.10 -8.73 -4.68
CA GLU A 42 -8.25 -8.49 -5.57
C GLU A 42 -9.43 -9.39 -5.20
N ASN A 43 -9.19 -10.67 -4.93
CA ASN A 43 -10.21 -11.61 -4.49
C ASN A 43 -10.81 -11.20 -3.14
N GLN A 44 -9.97 -10.84 -2.18
CA GLN A 44 -10.43 -10.40 -0.86
C GLN A 44 -11.29 -9.13 -0.96
N ALA A 45 -10.88 -8.15 -1.76
CA ALA A 45 -11.62 -6.92 -1.99
C ALA A 45 -12.96 -7.21 -2.67
N LYS A 46 -12.96 -8.06 -3.69
CA LYS A 46 -14.18 -8.45 -4.42
C LYS A 46 -15.21 -9.08 -3.50
N HIS A 47 -14.80 -9.99 -2.63
CA HIS A 47 -15.71 -10.60 -1.66
C HIS A 47 -16.30 -9.61 -0.67
N ALA A 48 -15.59 -8.52 -0.39
CA ALA A 48 -16.05 -7.46 0.50
C ALA A 48 -16.83 -6.34 -0.22
N GLY A 49 -16.96 -6.40 -1.54
CA GLY A 49 -17.61 -5.36 -2.33
C GLY A 49 -16.81 -4.06 -2.43
N VAL A 50 -15.50 -4.13 -2.31
CA VAL A 50 -14.57 -2.99 -2.36
C VAL A 50 -13.80 -3.03 -3.67
N THR A 51 -13.62 -1.86 -4.29
CA THR A 51 -12.79 -1.71 -5.50
C THR A 51 -11.33 -1.61 -5.09
N LEU A 52 -10.45 -2.34 -5.75
CA LEU A 52 -9.02 -2.34 -5.46
C LEU A 52 -8.22 -2.16 -6.75
N GLU A 53 -7.29 -1.22 -6.72
CA GLU A 53 -6.28 -1.01 -7.75
C GLU A 53 -4.91 -1.32 -7.16
N THR A 54 -4.04 -1.94 -7.93
CA THR A 54 -2.64 -2.18 -7.57
C THR A 54 -1.72 -1.41 -8.51
N TYR A 55 -0.62 -0.90 -7.99
CA TYR A 55 0.37 -0.15 -8.74
C TYR A 55 1.76 -0.46 -8.23
N GLN A 56 2.70 -0.73 -9.12
CA GLN A 56 4.10 -0.98 -8.78
C GLN A 56 5.01 -0.11 -9.63
N SER A 57 6.03 0.48 -9.03
CA SER A 57 7.09 1.17 -9.76
C SER A 57 8.42 1.11 -9.01
N ASN A 58 9.50 1.12 -9.79
CA ASN A 58 10.86 1.29 -9.29
C ASN A 58 11.27 2.78 -9.27
N ALA A 59 10.45 3.66 -9.82
CA ALA A 59 10.77 5.09 -9.93
C ALA A 59 10.02 5.89 -8.87
N GLU A 60 10.76 6.65 -8.07
CA GLU A 60 10.20 7.52 -7.04
C GLU A 60 9.19 8.53 -7.63
N ALA A 61 9.55 9.14 -8.75
CA ALA A 61 8.71 10.13 -9.42
C ALA A 61 7.37 9.54 -9.89
N ASP A 62 7.36 8.30 -10.35
CA ASP A 62 6.13 7.64 -10.78
C ASP A 62 5.19 7.37 -9.61
N ILE A 63 5.75 6.97 -8.46
CA ILE A 63 4.96 6.75 -7.25
C ILE A 63 4.37 8.08 -6.76
N VAL A 64 5.15 9.15 -6.75
CA VAL A 64 4.67 10.49 -6.42
C VAL A 64 3.52 10.91 -7.35
N ALA A 65 3.70 10.75 -8.66
CA ALA A 65 2.68 11.10 -9.64
C ALA A 65 1.40 10.27 -9.46
N LYS A 66 1.55 8.97 -9.18
CA LYS A 66 0.40 8.08 -8.92
C LYS A 66 -0.40 8.55 -7.71
N ILE A 67 0.27 8.86 -6.61
CA ILE A 67 -0.38 9.36 -5.40
C ILE A 67 -1.08 10.70 -5.67
N GLN A 68 -0.42 11.63 -6.34
CA GLN A 68 -1.01 12.92 -6.69
C GLN A 68 -2.27 12.77 -7.57
N SER A 69 -2.30 11.73 -8.41
CA SER A 69 -3.45 11.47 -9.29
C SER A 69 -4.74 11.09 -8.54
N LEU A 70 -4.63 10.76 -7.26
CA LEU A 70 -5.78 10.34 -6.44
C LEU A 70 -6.67 11.50 -6.02
N VAL A 71 -6.17 12.72 -6.07
CA VAL A 71 -6.95 13.91 -5.76
C VAL A 71 -7.22 14.71 -7.03
N SER A 72 -8.40 15.33 -7.07
CA SER A 72 -8.75 16.26 -8.13
C SER A 72 -8.60 17.68 -7.63
N LEU A 73 -7.84 18.50 -8.33
CA LEU A 73 -7.71 19.93 -8.03
C LEU A 73 -9.02 20.70 -8.26
N SER A 74 -9.95 20.08 -9.00
CA SER A 74 -11.24 20.70 -9.37
C SER A 74 -12.42 20.18 -8.56
N SER A 75 -12.25 19.15 -7.74
CA SER A 75 -13.32 18.59 -6.92
C SER A 75 -12.81 18.17 -5.54
N ALA A 76 -13.69 18.21 -4.55
CA ALA A 76 -13.35 17.84 -3.17
C ALA A 76 -13.29 16.32 -2.94
N ASN A 77 -13.55 15.52 -3.98
CA ASN A 77 -13.64 14.05 -3.83
C ASN A 77 -12.35 13.37 -4.21
N ASN A 78 -11.81 12.57 -3.29
CA ASN A 78 -10.68 11.69 -3.56
C ASN A 78 -11.14 10.51 -4.42
N LYS A 79 -10.25 10.00 -5.27
CA LYS A 79 -10.51 8.84 -6.13
C LYS A 79 -10.45 7.52 -5.38
N VAL A 80 -9.77 7.48 -4.24
CA VAL A 80 -9.72 6.32 -3.35
C VAL A 80 -9.95 6.75 -1.91
N ASP A 81 -10.40 5.81 -1.10
CA ASP A 81 -10.73 6.05 0.31
C ASP A 81 -9.61 5.64 1.25
N PHE A 82 -8.70 4.79 0.79
CA PHE A 82 -7.63 4.25 1.60
C PHE A 82 -6.44 3.84 0.73
N ILE A 83 -5.22 3.93 1.28
CA ILE A 83 -3.99 3.49 0.62
C ILE A 83 -3.31 2.42 1.47
N ILE A 84 -2.84 1.37 0.83
CA ILE A 84 -1.90 0.41 1.41
C ILE A 84 -0.60 0.56 0.65
N ILE A 85 0.48 0.88 1.35
CA ILE A 85 1.77 1.10 0.69
C ILE A 85 2.86 0.23 1.30
N ASN A 86 3.56 -0.50 0.43
CA ASN A 86 4.86 -1.08 0.74
C ASN A 86 5.91 -0.25 0.00
N PRO A 87 6.56 0.73 0.67
CA PRO A 87 7.51 1.61 -0.01
C PRO A 87 8.82 0.90 -0.37
N ALA A 88 9.05 -0.30 0.14
CA ALA A 88 10.29 -1.06 -0.02
C ALA A 88 11.50 -0.18 0.38
N ALA A 89 12.54 -0.10 -0.46
CA ALA A 89 13.73 0.71 -0.13
C ALA A 89 13.43 2.20 0.04
N PHE A 90 12.40 2.72 -0.60
CA PHE A 90 12.00 4.13 -0.43
C PHE A 90 11.49 4.46 0.98
N THR A 91 11.18 3.46 1.77
CA THR A 91 10.85 3.62 3.21
C THR A 91 11.91 4.45 3.94
N HIS A 92 13.17 4.23 3.59
CA HIS A 92 14.33 4.75 4.32
C HIS A 92 14.94 5.98 3.66
N THR A 93 14.42 6.42 2.50
CA THR A 93 15.05 7.45 1.68
C THR A 93 14.10 8.52 1.14
N SER A 94 12.81 8.24 0.96
CA SER A 94 11.94 9.12 0.20
C SER A 94 11.12 10.07 1.05
N VAL A 95 11.62 11.29 1.18
CA VAL A 95 10.82 12.41 1.69
C VAL A 95 9.74 12.81 0.66
N SER A 96 10.05 12.72 -0.63
CA SER A 96 9.10 13.10 -1.70
C SER A 96 7.80 12.27 -1.65
N ILE A 97 7.90 10.95 -1.46
CA ILE A 97 6.71 10.10 -1.36
C ILE A 97 5.97 10.40 -0.05
N ARG A 98 6.69 10.58 1.05
CA ARG A 98 6.08 11.01 2.32
C ARG A 98 5.24 12.27 2.12
N ASP A 99 5.81 13.27 1.48
CA ASP A 99 5.13 14.56 1.27
C ASP A 99 3.93 14.42 0.34
N ALA A 100 4.02 13.58 -0.69
CA ALA A 100 2.89 13.30 -1.58
C ALA A 100 1.72 12.66 -0.82
N ILE A 101 1.99 11.68 0.03
CA ILE A 101 0.96 11.03 0.85
C ILE A 101 0.33 12.04 1.81
N SER A 102 1.14 12.86 2.47
CA SER A 102 0.64 13.91 3.37
C SER A 102 -0.25 14.92 2.63
N ALA A 103 0.14 15.29 1.41
CA ALA A 103 -0.58 16.28 0.62
C ALA A 103 -1.97 15.80 0.21
N VAL A 104 -2.14 14.52 -0.14
CA VAL A 104 -3.44 13.98 -0.55
C VAL A 104 -4.36 13.71 0.64
N ASN A 105 -3.80 13.59 1.83
CA ASN A 105 -4.53 13.40 3.08
C ASN A 105 -5.52 12.23 3.05
N ILE A 106 -5.10 11.13 2.44
CA ILE A 106 -5.84 9.87 2.42
C ILE A 106 -5.22 8.95 3.48
N PRO A 107 -6.01 8.31 4.36
CA PRO A 107 -5.45 7.41 5.36
C PRO A 107 -4.75 6.22 4.71
N PHE A 108 -3.65 5.78 5.33
CA PHE A 108 -2.89 4.66 4.78
C PHE A 108 -2.27 3.79 5.86
N ILE A 109 -2.00 2.54 5.49
CA ILE A 109 -1.17 1.60 6.27
C ILE A 109 0.13 1.35 5.51
N GLU A 110 1.23 1.38 6.25
CA GLU A 110 2.56 0.97 5.78
C GLU A 110 2.73 -0.53 5.98
N VAL A 111 3.15 -1.25 4.94
CA VAL A 111 3.36 -2.71 4.98
C VAL A 111 4.78 -3.04 4.56
N HIS A 112 5.39 -3.97 5.27
CA HIS A 112 6.67 -4.60 4.91
C HIS A 112 6.52 -6.11 4.97
N LEU A 113 7.04 -6.81 3.96
CA LEU A 113 7.02 -8.28 3.93
C LEU A 113 7.94 -8.86 5.00
N SER A 114 9.17 -8.35 5.08
CA SER A 114 10.14 -8.79 6.08
C SER A 114 9.99 -8.02 7.39
N ASN A 115 10.47 -8.61 8.49
CA ASN A 115 10.64 -7.87 9.73
C ASN A 115 11.86 -6.96 9.58
N VAL A 116 11.62 -5.67 9.36
CA VAL A 116 12.67 -4.68 9.12
C VAL A 116 13.63 -4.53 10.31
N TYR A 117 13.16 -4.82 11.52
CA TYR A 117 13.97 -4.75 12.73
C TYR A 117 14.93 -5.93 12.90
N ALA A 118 14.73 -7.01 12.14
CA ALA A 118 15.63 -8.15 12.09
C ALA A 118 16.69 -8.01 10.97
N ARG A 119 16.72 -6.88 10.30
CA ARG A 119 17.61 -6.60 9.18
C ARG A 119 18.63 -5.51 9.56
N GLU A 120 19.31 -4.96 8.56
CA GLU A 120 20.35 -3.93 8.80
C GLU A 120 19.75 -2.69 9.48
N SER A 121 20.54 -2.05 10.34
CA SER A 121 20.08 -0.92 11.16
C SER A 121 19.52 0.26 10.36
N PHE A 122 20.01 0.46 9.11
CA PHE A 122 19.50 1.54 8.26
C PHE A 122 18.03 1.32 7.83
N ARG A 123 17.49 0.10 7.98
CA ARG A 123 16.10 -0.23 7.68
C ARG A 123 15.16 0.01 8.87
N HIS A 124 15.68 0.40 10.03
CA HIS A 124 14.85 0.56 11.23
C HIS A 124 14.09 1.88 11.24
N HIS A 125 14.52 2.88 10.47
CA HIS A 125 13.83 4.16 10.37
C HIS A 125 12.96 4.21 9.10
N SER A 126 11.73 4.67 9.29
CA SER A 126 10.77 4.89 8.20
C SER A 126 10.36 6.35 8.13
N TYR A 127 10.32 6.90 6.92
CA TYR A 127 9.75 8.22 6.66
C TYR A 127 8.22 8.22 6.60
N PHE A 128 7.58 7.06 6.82
CA PHE A 128 6.12 6.90 6.66
C PHE A 128 5.42 6.54 7.95
N SER A 129 6.09 5.86 8.86
CA SER A 129 5.45 5.24 10.03
C SER A 129 4.76 6.24 10.94
N ASP A 130 5.30 7.43 11.10
CA ASP A 130 4.76 8.47 11.98
C ASP A 130 3.49 9.12 11.44
N ILE A 131 3.24 9.04 10.12
CA ILE A 131 2.03 9.60 9.49
C ILE A 131 1.03 8.53 9.06
N ALA A 132 1.38 7.25 9.18
CA ALA A 132 0.50 6.12 8.86
C ALA A 132 -0.56 5.92 9.95
N VAL A 133 -1.71 5.35 9.56
CA VAL A 133 -2.71 4.85 10.53
C VAL A 133 -2.11 3.71 11.36
N GLY A 134 -1.30 2.87 10.73
CA GLY A 134 -0.59 1.77 11.38
C GLY A 134 0.48 1.20 10.48
N VAL A 135 1.29 0.33 11.07
CA VAL A 135 2.43 -0.33 10.39
C VAL A 135 2.32 -1.83 10.61
N ILE A 136 2.47 -2.60 9.53
CA ILE A 136 2.53 -4.07 9.58
C ILE A 136 3.88 -4.48 8.99
N SER A 137 4.65 -5.23 9.75
CA SER A 137 6.00 -5.63 9.34
C SER A 137 6.27 -7.08 9.73
N GLY A 138 6.84 -7.86 8.82
CA GLY A 138 7.35 -9.18 9.14
C GLY A 138 6.38 -10.34 8.92
N LEU A 139 5.19 -10.10 8.41
CA LEU A 139 4.16 -11.13 8.23
C LEU A 139 4.07 -11.66 6.77
N GLY A 140 5.06 -11.31 5.93
CA GLY A 140 5.03 -11.70 4.53
C GLY A 140 3.79 -11.16 3.80
N ALA A 141 3.26 -11.93 2.88
CA ALA A 141 2.05 -11.57 2.13
C ALA A 141 0.82 -11.41 3.01
N ASP A 142 0.77 -12.10 4.15
CA ASP A 142 -0.35 -11.98 5.10
C ASP A 142 -0.46 -10.57 5.69
N GLY A 143 0.63 -9.82 5.74
CA GLY A 143 0.62 -8.43 6.15
C GLY A 143 -0.24 -7.54 5.25
N TYR A 144 -0.18 -7.76 3.94
CA TYR A 144 -1.07 -7.07 2.99
C TYR A 144 -2.54 -7.40 3.22
N LYS A 145 -2.82 -8.69 3.45
CA LYS A 145 -4.20 -9.15 3.70
C LYS A 145 -4.77 -8.54 4.99
N ALA A 146 -3.94 -8.46 6.01
CA ALA A 146 -4.31 -7.83 7.28
C ALA A 146 -4.57 -6.33 7.12
N ALA A 147 -3.76 -5.63 6.35
CA ALA A 147 -3.96 -4.22 6.05
C ALA A 147 -5.27 -3.99 5.29
N LEU A 148 -5.54 -4.82 4.28
CA LEU A 148 -6.78 -4.75 3.52
C LEU A 148 -8.00 -5.02 4.41
N GLN A 149 -7.93 -6.03 5.27
CA GLN A 149 -9.02 -6.34 6.19
C GLN A 149 -9.29 -5.20 7.16
N PHE A 150 -8.24 -4.54 7.64
CA PHE A 150 -8.40 -3.35 8.48
C PHE A 150 -9.16 -2.25 7.73
N ALA A 151 -8.78 -1.96 6.49
CA ALA A 151 -9.46 -0.94 5.68
C ALA A 151 -10.92 -1.30 5.44
N ILE A 152 -11.22 -2.55 5.10
CA ILE A 152 -12.58 -3.05 4.91
C ILE A 152 -13.40 -2.86 6.19
N ASN A 153 -12.86 -3.24 7.34
CA ASN A 153 -13.54 -3.09 8.63
C ASN A 153 -13.83 -1.61 8.92
N LYS A 154 -12.91 -0.73 8.59
CA LYS A 154 -13.07 0.72 8.76
C LYS A 154 -14.24 1.27 7.93
N PHE A 155 -14.42 0.78 6.71
CA PHE A 155 -15.52 1.20 5.84
C PHE A 155 -16.90 0.75 6.35
N ASN A 156 -16.95 -0.27 7.19
CA ASN A 156 -18.17 -0.85 7.73
C ASN A 156 -18.56 -0.29 9.12
N GLN A 157 -17.81 0.68 9.61
CA GLN A 157 -18.11 1.41 10.86
C GLN A 157 -19.01 2.66 10.59
#